data_b451211885b0e5502ea1499f1651f3ad
#
_entry.id   b451211885b0e5502ea1499f1651f3ad
#
_cell.length_a   1.000
_cell.length_b   1.000
_cell.length_c   1.000
_cell.angle_alpha   90.00
_cell.angle_beta   90.00
_cell.angle_gamma   90.00
#
_symmetry.space_group_name_H-M   'P 1'
#
loop_
_entity.id
_entity.type
_entity.pdbx_description
1 polymer ?
#
loop_
_entity_poly.entity_id
_entity_poly.type
_entity_poly.pdbx_seq_one_letter_code
_entity_poly.pdbx_strand_id
1 'polypeptide(L)'
;ERAQAELVDYRDSGLSLIETSHRSAEYDDVHASALRLIRELLAVPENYSILLLGGGATLQFGMVPMNLMSTGACDLVLSGAWAKKAHVDAKRFGDVRLPFDGSQSNFTTLPEPAAVSVAPNSSYLHITTNETIEGLQWKEFPSVDVPLVADMSSDILSRPVPVDRFGVIYAGAQKNLGPAGVTIVIIRNDLLDRTPDSVPTYLRYRTHADKDSLYNTPPVFPIYMVKLVLDWLIDQGGLPAIAERNRRKAAALYDAIEGSDGFYRCPVYRSDMNVVFRLPEEEKEKRFVTEAKERGMIGLKGHRSVGGIRASIYNAMPETGVEALVGFMRTFQGR
;
A
#
# COMPACT_ATOMS: atom_id res chain seq x y z
N GLU A 1 17.15 -14.49 7.80
CA GLU A 1 17.80 -15.79 8.03
C GLU A 1 17.31 -16.83 7.03
N ARG A 2 15.99 -17.18 6.99
CA ARG A 2 15.44 -18.19 6.07
C ARG A 2 15.76 -17.87 4.60
N ALA A 3 15.50 -16.65 4.15
CA ALA A 3 15.83 -16.21 2.79
C ALA A 3 17.34 -16.31 2.48
N GLN A 4 18.21 -16.08 3.46
CA GLN A 4 19.65 -16.20 3.30
C GLN A 4 20.09 -17.66 3.13
N ALA A 5 19.52 -18.57 3.89
CA ALA A 5 19.80 -20.00 3.78
C ALA A 5 19.29 -20.56 2.43
N GLU A 6 18.02 -20.26 2.10
CA GLU A 6 17.38 -20.74 0.87
C GLU A 6 17.88 -20.02 -0.41
N LEU A 7 18.67 -18.95 -0.28
CA LEU A 7 19.37 -18.31 -1.41
C LEU A 7 20.58 -19.13 -1.84
N VAL A 8 21.13 -19.95 -0.96
CA VAL A 8 22.24 -20.86 -1.26
C VAL A 8 21.71 -22.23 -1.72
N ASP A 9 20.75 -22.78 -0.98
CA ASP A 9 20.16 -24.08 -1.27
C ASP A 9 18.69 -24.09 -0.86
N TYR A 10 17.78 -24.12 -1.84
CA TYR A 10 16.37 -24.13 -1.58
C TYR A 10 15.90 -25.55 -1.27
N ARG A 11 15.64 -25.81 0.01
CA ARG A 11 15.07 -27.07 0.52
C ARG A 11 15.85 -28.32 0.06
N ASP A 12 17.16 -28.29 0.17
CA ASP A 12 18.07 -29.40 -0.18
C ASP A 12 17.99 -29.80 -1.67
N SER A 13 17.60 -28.89 -2.55
CA SER A 13 17.53 -29.12 -3.99
C SER A 13 18.90 -29.05 -4.69
N GLY A 14 19.91 -28.54 -4.00
CA GLY A 14 21.23 -28.24 -4.55
C GLY A 14 21.27 -26.96 -5.41
N LEU A 15 20.16 -26.21 -5.48
CA LEU A 15 20.03 -24.97 -6.24
C LEU A 15 19.40 -23.86 -5.40
N SER A 16 19.80 -22.63 -5.67
CA SER A 16 19.07 -21.47 -5.18
C SER A 16 17.69 -21.36 -5.85
N LEU A 17 16.70 -20.87 -5.15
CA LEU A 17 15.40 -20.58 -5.76
C LEU A 17 15.50 -19.63 -6.99
N ILE A 18 16.45 -18.69 -6.99
CA ILE A 18 16.65 -17.76 -8.11
C ILE A 18 17.26 -18.42 -9.35
N GLU A 19 17.83 -19.62 -9.22
CA GLU A 19 18.37 -20.40 -10.33
C GLU A 19 17.34 -21.40 -10.89
N THR A 20 16.25 -21.64 -10.16
CA THR A 20 15.18 -22.54 -10.60
C THR A 20 14.31 -21.90 -11.66
N SER A 21 13.77 -22.73 -12.54
CA SER A 21 12.78 -22.27 -13.52
C SER A 21 11.48 -21.83 -12.81
N HIS A 22 10.86 -20.74 -13.29
CA HIS A 22 9.51 -20.37 -12.84
C HIS A 22 8.42 -21.40 -13.23
N ARG A 23 8.81 -22.50 -13.86
CA ARG A 23 7.94 -23.65 -14.21
C ARG A 23 8.35 -24.92 -13.48
N SER A 24 9.23 -24.81 -12.49
CA SER A 24 9.62 -25.96 -11.65
C SER A 24 8.61 -26.13 -10.51
N ALA A 25 8.55 -27.35 -9.96
CA ALA A 25 7.68 -27.67 -8.83
C ALA A 25 8.00 -26.82 -7.58
N GLU A 26 9.27 -26.47 -7.39
CA GLU A 26 9.72 -25.63 -6.29
C GLU A 26 9.12 -24.22 -6.36
N TYR A 27 9.12 -23.62 -7.56
CA TYR A 27 8.51 -22.30 -7.74
C TYR A 27 6.98 -22.36 -7.75
N ASP A 28 6.39 -23.39 -8.33
CA ASP A 28 4.93 -23.60 -8.30
C ASP A 28 4.41 -23.63 -6.86
N ASP A 29 5.11 -24.30 -5.95
CA ASP A 29 4.77 -24.29 -4.50
C ASP A 29 4.86 -22.89 -3.88
N VAL A 30 5.90 -22.13 -4.19
CA VAL A 30 6.06 -20.74 -3.73
C VAL A 30 4.91 -19.87 -4.23
N HIS A 31 4.61 -19.96 -5.52
CA HIS A 31 3.58 -19.15 -6.19
C HIS A 31 2.18 -19.46 -5.64
N ALA A 32 1.81 -20.73 -5.63
CA ALA A 32 0.53 -21.19 -5.12
C ALA A 32 0.35 -20.85 -3.62
N SER A 33 1.42 -21.03 -2.82
CA SER A 33 1.41 -20.64 -1.41
C SER A 33 1.20 -19.14 -1.22
N ALA A 34 1.86 -18.29 -2.03
CA ALA A 34 1.68 -16.84 -1.94
C ALA A 34 0.22 -16.44 -2.24
N LEU A 35 -0.38 -16.97 -3.32
CA LEU A 35 -1.78 -16.71 -3.67
C LEU A 35 -2.74 -17.18 -2.57
N ARG A 36 -2.55 -18.39 -2.05
CA ARG A 36 -3.36 -18.97 -0.98
C ARG A 36 -3.29 -18.13 0.29
N LEU A 37 -2.09 -17.73 0.72
CA LEU A 37 -1.89 -16.93 1.94
C LEU A 37 -2.47 -15.52 1.82
N ILE A 38 -2.40 -14.88 0.65
CA ILE A 38 -3.06 -13.59 0.40
C ILE A 38 -4.58 -13.77 0.53
N ARG A 39 -5.14 -14.83 -0.09
CA ARG A 39 -6.58 -15.12 -0.01
C ARG A 39 -7.03 -15.35 1.43
N GLU A 40 -6.27 -16.12 2.20
CA GLU A 40 -6.56 -16.43 3.60
C GLU A 40 -6.48 -15.17 4.49
N LEU A 41 -5.36 -14.45 4.47
CA LEU A 41 -5.13 -13.30 5.34
C LEU A 41 -6.11 -12.15 5.09
N LEU A 42 -6.46 -11.90 3.83
CA LEU A 42 -7.40 -10.84 3.44
C LEU A 42 -8.85 -11.32 3.33
N ALA A 43 -9.11 -12.61 3.56
CA ALA A 43 -10.43 -13.22 3.35
C ALA A 43 -11.01 -12.90 1.96
N VAL A 44 -10.16 -13.01 0.92
CA VAL A 44 -10.56 -12.69 -0.46
C VAL A 44 -11.62 -13.67 -0.95
N PRO A 45 -12.81 -13.20 -1.38
CA PRO A 45 -13.87 -14.08 -1.85
C PRO A 45 -13.49 -14.86 -3.11
N GLU A 46 -14.15 -16.00 -3.37
CA GLU A 46 -13.85 -16.88 -4.53
C GLU A 46 -14.12 -16.21 -5.89
N ASN A 47 -15.03 -15.24 -5.94
CA ASN A 47 -15.33 -14.47 -7.14
C ASN A 47 -14.31 -13.33 -7.42
N TYR A 48 -13.10 -13.43 -6.84
CA TYR A 48 -11.98 -12.53 -7.07
C TYR A 48 -10.75 -13.29 -7.55
N SER A 49 -10.05 -12.71 -8.51
CA SER A 49 -8.70 -13.13 -8.92
C SER A 49 -7.64 -12.35 -8.18
N ILE A 50 -6.56 -13.04 -7.79
CA ILE A 50 -5.37 -12.44 -7.18
C ILE A 50 -4.25 -12.53 -8.20
N LEU A 51 -3.65 -11.39 -8.56
CA LEU A 51 -2.62 -11.29 -9.58
C LEU A 51 -1.31 -10.80 -8.96
N LEU A 52 -0.20 -11.41 -9.39
CA LEU A 52 1.16 -11.02 -9.01
C LEU A 52 1.87 -10.45 -10.24
N LEU A 53 1.94 -9.13 -10.35
CA LEU A 53 2.38 -8.42 -11.54
C LEU A 53 3.69 -7.67 -11.30
N GLY A 54 4.39 -7.31 -12.37
CA GLY A 54 5.47 -6.34 -12.36
C GLY A 54 4.98 -4.90 -12.48
N GLY A 55 5.89 -3.93 -12.51
CA GLY A 55 5.61 -2.52 -12.84
C GLY A 55 5.21 -1.62 -11.66
N GLY A 56 5.03 -2.17 -10.46
CA GLY A 56 4.65 -1.40 -9.26
C GLY A 56 3.23 -0.80 -9.34
N ALA A 57 2.82 -0.12 -8.29
CA ALA A 57 1.57 0.64 -8.29
C ALA A 57 1.52 1.70 -9.41
N THR A 58 2.68 2.19 -9.85
CA THR A 58 2.77 3.18 -10.94
C THR A 58 2.18 2.63 -12.25
N LEU A 59 2.43 1.36 -12.57
CA LEU A 59 1.80 0.75 -13.76
C LEU A 59 0.28 0.65 -13.59
N GLN A 60 -0.21 0.44 -12.37
CA GLN A 60 -1.64 0.33 -12.10
C GLN A 60 -2.38 1.66 -12.32
N PHE A 61 -1.73 2.82 -12.18
CA PHE A 61 -2.32 4.11 -12.52
C PHE A 61 -2.81 4.19 -13.98
N GLY A 62 -2.10 3.49 -14.88
CA GLY A 62 -2.51 3.33 -16.29
C GLY A 62 -3.38 2.11 -16.53
N MET A 63 -3.06 0.94 -15.95
CA MET A 63 -3.80 -0.30 -16.20
C MET A 63 -5.25 -0.22 -15.71
N VAL A 64 -5.51 0.41 -14.56
CA VAL A 64 -6.88 0.57 -14.05
C VAL A 64 -7.78 1.27 -15.07
N PRO A 65 -7.49 2.50 -15.53
CA PRO A 65 -8.34 3.15 -16.53
C PRO A 65 -8.36 2.40 -17.88
N MET A 66 -7.26 1.80 -18.33
CA MET A 66 -7.23 0.99 -19.56
C MET A 66 -8.25 -0.16 -19.53
N ASN A 67 -8.39 -0.81 -18.37
CA ASN A 67 -9.23 -1.99 -18.23
C ASN A 67 -10.67 -1.68 -17.80
N LEU A 68 -10.89 -0.58 -17.06
CA LEU A 68 -12.16 -0.36 -16.38
C LEU A 68 -12.93 0.87 -16.83
N MET A 69 -12.34 1.85 -17.53
CA MET A 69 -13.02 3.11 -17.90
C MET A 69 -13.91 2.93 -19.12
N SER A 70 -14.89 2.03 -19.02
CA SER A 70 -15.76 1.61 -20.13
C SER A 70 -16.77 2.69 -20.57
N THR A 71 -17.10 3.64 -19.71
CA THR A 71 -18.05 4.74 -20.02
C THR A 71 -17.33 6.02 -20.49
N GLY A 72 -15.99 6.01 -20.57
CA GLY A 72 -15.20 7.19 -20.85
C GLY A 72 -15.07 8.17 -19.68
N ALA A 73 -15.55 7.81 -18.47
CA ALA A 73 -15.47 8.65 -17.30
C ALA A 73 -15.27 7.83 -16.01
N CYS A 74 -14.60 8.42 -15.02
CA CYS A 74 -14.50 7.87 -13.66
C CYS A 74 -14.49 9.00 -12.61
N ASP A 75 -14.63 8.62 -11.36
CA ASP A 75 -14.44 9.51 -10.22
C ASP A 75 -13.17 9.14 -9.46
N LEU A 76 -12.48 10.13 -8.88
CA LEU A 76 -11.27 9.94 -8.10
C LEU A 76 -11.25 10.92 -6.92
N VAL A 77 -11.03 10.39 -5.71
CA VAL A 77 -10.77 11.23 -4.53
C VAL A 77 -9.33 11.69 -4.56
N LEU A 78 -9.10 12.98 -4.77
CA LEU A 78 -7.76 13.57 -4.82
C LEU A 78 -7.26 13.87 -3.41
N SER A 79 -6.77 12.84 -2.70
CA SER A 79 -6.40 12.90 -1.29
C SER A 79 -4.95 13.25 -1.00
N GLY A 80 -4.06 13.14 -1.99
CA GLY A 80 -2.63 13.39 -1.80
C GLY A 80 -1.79 13.18 -3.05
N ALA A 81 -0.50 13.05 -2.87
CA ALA A 81 0.46 12.96 -3.96
C ALA A 81 0.30 11.67 -4.81
N TRP A 82 -0.12 10.56 -4.21
CA TRP A 82 -0.33 9.31 -4.94
C TRP A 82 -1.63 9.34 -5.72
N ALA A 83 -2.73 9.81 -5.11
CA ALA A 83 -3.97 10.06 -5.82
C ALA A 83 -3.78 11.03 -6.99
N LYS A 84 -2.92 12.07 -6.84
CA LYS A 84 -2.58 13.01 -7.90
C LYS A 84 -1.90 12.32 -9.10
N LYS A 85 -1.01 11.36 -8.86
CA LYS A 85 -0.39 10.60 -9.94
C LYS A 85 -1.40 9.71 -10.68
N ALA A 86 -2.24 9.00 -9.93
CA ALA A 86 -3.33 8.21 -10.52
C ALA A 86 -4.28 9.09 -11.36
N HIS A 87 -4.62 10.30 -10.87
CA HIS A 87 -5.44 11.27 -11.60
C HIS A 87 -4.79 11.69 -12.94
N VAL A 88 -3.48 12.00 -12.94
CA VAL A 88 -2.76 12.42 -14.15
C VAL A 88 -2.81 11.33 -15.23
N ASP A 89 -2.63 10.07 -14.85
CA ASP A 89 -2.67 8.96 -15.81
C ASP A 89 -4.10 8.61 -16.24
N ALA A 90 -5.06 8.60 -15.32
CA ALA A 90 -6.46 8.32 -15.65
C ALA A 90 -7.04 9.32 -16.67
N LYS A 91 -6.68 10.61 -16.59
CA LYS A 91 -7.07 11.65 -17.55
C LYS A 91 -6.65 11.40 -19.00
N ARG A 92 -5.74 10.47 -19.25
CA ARG A 92 -5.35 10.09 -20.61
C ARG A 92 -6.36 9.16 -21.28
N PHE A 93 -7.29 8.59 -20.50
CA PHE A 93 -8.26 7.59 -20.94
C PHE A 93 -9.70 8.10 -20.96
N GLY A 94 -9.98 9.25 -20.33
CA GLY A 94 -11.31 9.82 -20.31
C GLY A 94 -11.46 10.95 -19.28
N ASP A 95 -12.70 11.33 -19.00
CA ASP A 95 -13.02 12.34 -18.02
C ASP A 95 -12.84 11.83 -16.59
N VAL A 96 -12.07 12.56 -15.78
CA VAL A 96 -11.88 12.25 -14.36
C VAL A 96 -12.47 13.38 -13.52
N ARG A 97 -13.51 13.04 -12.77
CA ARG A 97 -14.18 13.96 -11.84
C ARG A 97 -13.59 13.77 -10.44
N LEU A 98 -13.57 14.86 -9.70
CA LEU A 98 -13.05 14.89 -8.34
C LEU A 98 -14.20 15.17 -7.36
N PRO A 99 -14.86 14.13 -6.80
CA PRO A 99 -15.86 14.33 -5.74
C PRO A 99 -15.26 14.98 -4.49
N PHE A 100 -13.95 14.91 -4.35
CA PHE A 100 -13.17 15.63 -3.35
C PHE A 100 -11.82 16.02 -3.92
N ASP A 101 -11.45 17.31 -3.73
CA ASP A 101 -10.14 17.84 -4.08
C ASP A 101 -9.41 18.33 -2.81
N GLY A 102 -8.54 17.49 -2.27
CA GLY A 102 -7.72 17.77 -1.09
C GLY A 102 -6.67 18.86 -1.29
N SER A 103 -6.40 19.29 -2.53
CA SER A 103 -5.45 20.38 -2.80
C SER A 103 -5.92 21.70 -2.19
N GLN A 104 -7.23 21.88 -2.01
CA GLN A 104 -7.84 23.03 -1.34
C GLN A 104 -7.43 23.17 0.14
N SER A 105 -7.11 22.05 0.78
CA SER A 105 -6.65 21.96 2.17
C SER A 105 -5.16 21.60 2.29
N ASN A 106 -4.38 21.75 1.21
CA ASN A 106 -2.99 21.26 1.15
C ASN A 106 -2.84 19.80 1.55
N PHE A 107 -3.84 18.96 1.20
CA PHE A 107 -3.86 17.54 1.50
C PHE A 107 -3.71 17.21 3.01
N THR A 108 -4.38 17.97 3.87
CA THR A 108 -4.38 17.73 5.32
C THR A 108 -5.64 17.02 5.82
N THR A 109 -6.61 16.78 4.93
CA THR A 109 -7.90 16.19 5.26
C THR A 109 -8.33 15.15 4.24
N LEU A 110 -9.24 14.26 4.67
CA LEU A 110 -10.02 13.37 3.81
C LEU A 110 -11.50 13.76 3.89
N PRO A 111 -12.31 13.43 2.88
CA PRO A 111 -13.75 13.57 3.00
C PRO A 111 -14.31 12.50 3.94
N GLU A 112 -15.41 12.81 4.60
CA GLU A 112 -16.20 11.78 5.29
C GLU A 112 -16.67 10.73 4.28
N PRO A 113 -16.56 9.42 4.57
CA PRO A 113 -16.93 8.36 3.63
C PRO A 113 -18.35 8.51 3.06
N ALA A 114 -19.31 8.91 3.88
CA ALA A 114 -20.70 9.11 3.49
C ALA A 114 -20.94 10.36 2.62
N ALA A 115 -19.99 11.28 2.58
CA ALA A 115 -20.06 12.49 1.75
C ALA A 115 -19.53 12.30 0.33
N VAL A 116 -18.88 11.16 0.06
CA VAL A 116 -18.34 10.85 -1.26
C VAL A 116 -19.45 10.37 -2.17
N SER A 117 -19.78 11.17 -3.18
CA SER A 117 -20.78 10.84 -4.21
C SER A 117 -20.11 10.64 -5.55
N VAL A 118 -20.62 9.72 -6.35
CA VAL A 118 -20.17 9.45 -7.72
C VAL A 118 -21.21 9.88 -8.73
N ALA A 119 -20.75 10.25 -9.92
CA ALA A 119 -21.70 10.60 -10.98
C ALA A 119 -22.30 9.32 -11.62
N PRO A 120 -23.56 9.43 -12.16
CA PRO A 120 -24.29 8.25 -12.66
C PRO A 120 -23.59 7.47 -13.78
N ASN A 121 -22.71 8.11 -14.55
CA ASN A 121 -21.96 7.49 -15.64
C ASN A 121 -20.50 7.19 -15.26
N SER A 122 -20.15 7.12 -13.97
CA SER A 122 -18.82 6.76 -13.54
C SER A 122 -18.55 5.26 -13.75
N SER A 123 -17.44 4.93 -14.36
CA SER A 123 -16.99 3.52 -14.50
C SER A 123 -16.53 2.94 -13.19
N TYR A 124 -15.95 3.75 -12.32
CA TYR A 124 -15.43 3.38 -11.00
C TYR A 124 -15.13 4.63 -10.16
N LEU A 125 -15.01 4.44 -8.84
CA LEU A 125 -14.41 5.41 -7.92
C LEU A 125 -13.01 4.95 -7.52
N HIS A 126 -12.00 5.81 -7.68
CA HIS A 126 -10.63 5.52 -7.21
C HIS A 126 -10.33 6.25 -5.91
N ILE A 127 -9.72 5.53 -4.95
CA ILE A 127 -9.19 6.08 -3.70
C ILE A 127 -7.76 5.59 -3.47
N THR A 128 -6.96 6.39 -2.75
CA THR A 128 -5.71 5.96 -2.14
C THR A 128 -5.97 5.78 -0.65
N THR A 129 -5.92 4.55 -0.15
CA THR A 129 -6.36 4.24 1.22
C THR A 129 -5.43 4.80 2.29
N ASN A 130 -4.16 4.95 1.94
CA ASN A 130 -3.16 5.56 2.81
C ASN A 130 -2.18 6.42 2.00
N GLU A 131 -2.29 7.73 2.12
CA GLU A 131 -1.35 8.67 1.51
C GLU A 131 -0.05 8.71 2.34
N THR A 132 0.95 8.02 1.84
CA THR A 132 2.24 7.81 2.53
C THR A 132 2.99 9.10 2.84
N ILE A 133 2.81 10.11 1.99
CA ILE A 133 3.54 11.40 2.06
C ILE A 133 2.86 12.33 3.06
N GLU A 134 1.55 12.42 3.00
CA GLU A 134 0.71 13.31 3.81
C GLU A 134 0.38 12.70 5.17
N GLY A 135 0.50 11.37 5.32
CA GLY A 135 0.17 10.67 6.57
C GLY A 135 -1.33 10.54 6.81
N LEU A 136 -2.13 10.51 5.74
CA LEU A 136 -3.58 10.38 5.80
C LEU A 136 -4.00 8.93 5.52
N GLN A 137 -4.95 8.40 6.30
CA GLN A 137 -5.46 7.04 6.10
C GLN A 137 -6.98 6.99 6.27
N TRP A 138 -7.65 6.34 5.33
CA TRP A 138 -9.04 5.98 5.45
C TRP A 138 -9.21 4.88 6.51
N LYS A 139 -10.01 5.15 7.55
CA LYS A 139 -10.38 4.15 8.56
C LYS A 139 -11.63 3.38 8.12
N GLU A 140 -12.54 4.07 7.45
CA GLU A 140 -13.75 3.55 6.80
C GLU A 140 -13.73 3.93 5.33
N PHE A 141 -14.43 3.18 4.48
CA PHE A 141 -14.42 3.39 3.04
C PHE A 141 -15.76 3.91 2.53
N PRO A 142 -15.78 4.69 1.45
CA PRO A 142 -17.02 5.11 0.80
C PRO A 142 -17.88 3.93 0.36
N SER A 143 -19.20 4.07 0.45
CA SER A 143 -20.17 3.12 -0.11
C SER A 143 -20.79 3.74 -1.34
N VAL A 144 -20.51 3.17 -2.52
CA VAL A 144 -20.93 3.71 -3.82
C VAL A 144 -21.43 2.57 -4.72
N ASP A 145 -22.29 2.91 -5.67
CA ASP A 145 -22.92 1.94 -6.59
C ASP A 145 -22.02 1.51 -7.76
N VAL A 146 -20.82 2.07 -7.87
CA VAL A 146 -19.83 1.73 -8.87
C VAL A 146 -18.65 0.95 -8.24
N PRO A 147 -17.84 0.20 -9.01
CA PRO A 147 -16.65 -0.46 -8.47
C PRO A 147 -15.73 0.51 -7.72
N LEU A 148 -15.43 0.21 -6.46
CA LEU A 148 -14.43 0.94 -5.68
C LEU A 148 -13.04 0.39 -6.02
N VAL A 149 -12.14 1.23 -6.49
CA VAL A 149 -10.74 0.91 -6.80
C VAL A 149 -9.83 1.54 -5.76
N ALA A 150 -8.94 0.76 -5.19
CA ALA A 150 -8.08 1.22 -4.10
C ALA A 150 -6.59 0.97 -4.34
N ASP A 151 -5.78 2.04 -4.23
CA ASP A 151 -4.34 1.91 -3.96
C ASP A 151 -4.14 1.66 -2.47
N MET A 152 -3.77 0.42 -2.12
CA MET A 152 -3.43 0.02 -0.75
C MET A 152 -1.92 -0.19 -0.54
N SER A 153 -1.06 0.35 -1.39
CA SER A 153 0.38 0.06 -1.37
C SER A 153 1.03 0.27 0.00
N SER A 154 0.55 1.19 0.82
CA SER A 154 1.17 1.50 2.10
C SER A 154 0.41 1.00 3.33
N ASP A 155 -0.76 0.38 3.16
CA ASP A 155 -1.54 -0.16 4.27
C ASP A 155 -2.20 -1.53 4.01
N ILE A 156 -1.94 -2.17 2.86
CA ILE A 156 -2.36 -3.56 2.63
C ILE A 156 -1.79 -4.47 3.73
N LEU A 157 -2.58 -5.44 4.21
CA LEU A 157 -2.21 -6.37 5.28
C LEU A 157 -1.81 -5.69 6.61
N SER A 158 -2.13 -4.41 6.80
CA SER A 158 -1.92 -3.74 8.09
C SER A 158 -3.04 -4.00 9.07
N ARG A 159 -4.20 -4.38 8.57
CA ARG A 159 -5.44 -4.67 9.29
C ARG A 159 -6.39 -5.47 8.41
N PRO A 160 -7.43 -6.12 8.96
CA PRO A 160 -8.53 -6.65 8.17
C PRO A 160 -9.22 -5.54 7.37
N VAL A 161 -9.59 -5.84 6.12
CA VAL A 161 -10.36 -4.94 5.25
C VAL A 161 -11.50 -5.73 4.59
N PRO A 162 -12.66 -5.12 4.35
CA PRO A 162 -13.80 -5.77 3.68
C PRO A 162 -13.54 -5.83 2.17
N VAL A 163 -12.80 -6.85 1.70
CA VAL A 163 -12.40 -6.99 0.29
C VAL A 163 -13.60 -7.01 -0.65
N ASP A 164 -14.72 -7.58 -0.23
CA ASP A 164 -15.97 -7.65 -0.99
C ASP A 164 -16.58 -6.28 -1.35
N ARG A 165 -16.18 -5.20 -0.67
CA ARG A 165 -16.59 -3.84 -1.01
C ARG A 165 -15.82 -3.23 -2.18
N PHE A 166 -14.72 -3.85 -2.59
CA PHE A 166 -13.84 -3.32 -3.65
C PHE A 166 -14.05 -4.06 -4.96
N GLY A 167 -14.04 -3.31 -6.05
CA GLY A 167 -13.91 -3.90 -7.39
C GLY A 167 -12.47 -4.29 -7.68
N VAL A 168 -11.52 -3.42 -7.29
CA VAL A 168 -10.08 -3.66 -7.43
C VAL A 168 -9.33 -3.11 -6.21
N ILE A 169 -8.41 -3.91 -5.70
CA ILE A 169 -7.35 -3.46 -4.78
C ILE A 169 -6.02 -3.71 -5.47
N TYR A 170 -5.12 -2.73 -5.45
CA TYR A 170 -3.73 -2.96 -5.88
C TYR A 170 -2.73 -2.43 -4.86
N ALA A 171 -1.56 -3.04 -4.81
CA ALA A 171 -0.50 -2.67 -3.88
C ALA A 171 0.89 -3.05 -4.39
N GLY A 172 1.81 -2.09 -4.44
CA GLY A 172 3.22 -2.39 -4.58
C GLY A 172 3.79 -3.00 -3.30
N ALA A 173 4.53 -4.11 -3.41
CA ALA A 173 4.97 -4.88 -2.24
C ALA A 173 5.99 -4.15 -1.35
N GLN A 174 6.78 -3.22 -1.88
CA GLN A 174 7.97 -2.64 -1.24
C GLN A 174 7.75 -1.86 0.06
N LYS A 175 6.52 -1.69 0.51
CA LYS A 175 6.22 -0.98 1.76
C LYS A 175 5.89 -1.94 2.89
N ASN A 176 4.86 -2.76 2.74
CA ASN A 176 4.33 -3.57 3.82
C ASN A 176 4.35 -5.09 3.57
N LEU A 177 4.64 -5.53 2.35
CA LEU A 177 4.55 -6.91 1.89
C LEU A 177 5.89 -7.60 1.63
N GLY A 178 6.94 -6.84 1.32
CA GLY A 178 8.22 -7.43 0.93
C GLY A 178 9.11 -6.47 0.14
N PRO A 179 9.97 -6.97 -0.76
CA PRO A 179 10.83 -6.14 -1.58
C PRO A 179 10.07 -5.50 -2.77
N ALA A 180 10.73 -4.54 -3.42
CA ALA A 180 10.28 -4.04 -4.71
C ALA A 180 10.33 -5.14 -5.78
N GLY A 181 9.46 -5.03 -6.81
CA GLY A 181 9.47 -5.91 -7.98
C GLY A 181 8.15 -6.64 -8.23
N VAL A 182 7.29 -6.77 -7.22
CA VAL A 182 5.94 -7.34 -7.37
C VAL A 182 4.87 -6.37 -6.95
N THR A 183 3.77 -6.39 -7.68
CA THR A 183 2.52 -5.67 -7.38
C THR A 183 1.41 -6.68 -7.24
N ILE A 184 0.70 -6.65 -6.13
CA ILE A 184 -0.50 -7.47 -5.94
C ILE A 184 -1.68 -6.69 -6.51
N VAL A 185 -2.53 -7.39 -7.27
CA VAL A 185 -3.83 -6.89 -7.71
C VAL A 185 -4.88 -7.93 -7.32
N ILE A 186 -5.91 -7.50 -6.60
CA ILE A 186 -7.09 -8.29 -6.26
C ILE A 186 -8.24 -7.67 -7.02
N ILE A 187 -8.83 -8.42 -7.94
CA ILE A 187 -9.86 -7.91 -8.84
C ILE A 187 -11.09 -8.81 -8.86
N ARG A 188 -12.28 -8.23 -8.78
CA ARG A 188 -13.53 -8.94 -8.89
C ARG A 188 -13.72 -9.45 -10.32
N ASN A 189 -14.07 -10.73 -10.47
CA ASN A 189 -14.04 -11.43 -11.77
C ASN A 189 -14.97 -10.84 -12.83
N ASP A 190 -16.10 -10.22 -12.43
CA ASP A 190 -17.02 -9.54 -13.37
C ASP A 190 -16.41 -8.30 -14.05
N LEU A 191 -15.30 -7.79 -13.51
CA LEU A 191 -14.59 -6.63 -14.05
C LEU A 191 -13.56 -7.02 -15.12
N LEU A 192 -13.17 -8.28 -15.18
CA LEU A 192 -12.15 -8.77 -16.12
C LEU A 192 -12.59 -8.64 -17.58
N ASP A 193 -13.89 -8.68 -17.86
CA ASP A 193 -14.48 -8.59 -19.20
C ASP A 193 -14.76 -7.16 -19.67
N ARG A 194 -14.43 -6.15 -18.86
CA ARG A 194 -14.64 -4.74 -19.23
C ARG A 194 -13.55 -4.17 -20.13
N THR A 195 -12.44 -4.89 -20.27
CA THR A 195 -11.27 -4.42 -21.01
C THR A 195 -11.55 -4.31 -22.50
N PRO A 196 -11.36 -3.14 -23.13
CA PRO A 196 -11.48 -2.96 -24.58
C PRO A 196 -10.46 -3.83 -25.36
N ASP A 197 -10.84 -4.27 -26.57
CA ASP A 197 -9.96 -5.09 -27.43
C ASP A 197 -8.69 -4.37 -27.87
N SER A 198 -8.68 -3.05 -27.86
CA SER A 198 -7.53 -2.21 -28.18
C SER A 198 -6.41 -2.26 -27.14
N VAL A 199 -6.66 -2.76 -25.91
CA VAL A 199 -5.65 -2.86 -24.86
C VAL A 199 -4.68 -3.98 -25.19
N PRO A 200 -3.35 -3.75 -25.20
CA PRO A 200 -2.35 -4.79 -25.43
C PRO A 200 -2.51 -5.97 -24.47
N THR A 201 -2.28 -7.20 -24.98
CA THR A 201 -2.52 -8.44 -24.24
C THR A 201 -1.90 -8.44 -22.84
N TYR A 202 -0.65 -8.00 -22.69
CA TYR A 202 0.04 -7.98 -21.42
C TYR A 202 -0.58 -7.00 -20.40
N LEU A 203 -1.27 -5.96 -20.84
CA LEU A 203 -1.87 -4.93 -19.98
C LEU A 203 -3.33 -5.27 -19.61
N ARG A 204 -3.86 -6.41 -20.05
CA ARG A 204 -5.20 -6.88 -19.70
C ARG A 204 -5.15 -7.69 -18.41
N TYR A 205 -5.97 -7.36 -17.43
CA TYR A 205 -6.08 -8.16 -16.19
C TYR A 205 -6.54 -9.60 -16.48
N ARG A 206 -7.45 -9.79 -17.45
CA ARG A 206 -7.92 -11.12 -17.91
C ARG A 206 -6.75 -12.02 -18.31
N THR A 207 -5.77 -11.52 -19.06
CA THR A 207 -4.60 -12.30 -19.50
C THR A 207 -3.83 -12.90 -18.33
N HIS A 208 -3.68 -12.14 -17.25
CA HIS A 208 -3.00 -12.60 -16.05
C HIS A 208 -3.88 -13.52 -15.19
N ALA A 209 -5.19 -13.24 -15.10
CA ALA A 209 -6.13 -14.10 -14.38
C ALA A 209 -6.22 -15.50 -14.98
N ASP A 210 -6.31 -15.60 -16.31
CA ASP A 210 -6.41 -16.90 -17.04
C ASP A 210 -5.11 -17.72 -16.97
N LYS A 211 -4.02 -17.17 -16.49
CA LYS A 211 -2.69 -17.79 -16.39
C LYS A 211 -2.09 -17.76 -15.00
N ASP A 212 -2.88 -17.50 -13.97
CA ASP A 212 -2.41 -17.38 -12.59
C ASP A 212 -1.16 -16.49 -12.46
N SER A 213 -1.11 -15.38 -13.22
CA SER A 213 0.03 -14.45 -13.33
C SER A 213 1.30 -15.04 -13.97
N LEU A 214 1.22 -16.21 -14.60
CA LEU A 214 2.34 -16.89 -15.29
C LEU A 214 2.29 -16.73 -16.81
N TYR A 215 1.65 -15.66 -17.30
CA TYR A 215 1.67 -15.33 -18.73
C TYR A 215 3.08 -15.07 -19.25
N ASN A 216 3.94 -14.44 -18.45
CA ASN A 216 5.37 -14.25 -18.65
C ASN A 216 6.13 -14.75 -17.42
N THR A 217 7.46 -14.75 -17.49
CA THR A 217 8.31 -15.05 -16.33
C THR A 217 8.06 -14.01 -15.23
N PRO A 218 7.56 -14.42 -14.06
CA PRO A 218 7.25 -13.50 -12.97
C PRO A 218 8.53 -13.08 -12.21
N PRO A 219 8.46 -12.08 -11.33
CA PRO A 219 9.57 -11.73 -10.45
C PRO A 219 9.73 -12.76 -9.33
N VAL A 220 10.36 -13.91 -9.62
CA VAL A 220 10.47 -15.11 -8.77
C VAL A 220 10.91 -14.78 -7.35
N PHE A 221 12.07 -14.13 -7.19
CA PHE A 221 12.63 -13.81 -5.87
C PHE A 221 11.77 -12.83 -5.05
N PRO A 222 11.26 -11.73 -5.62
CA PRO A 222 10.29 -10.87 -4.92
C PRO A 222 9.03 -11.60 -4.46
N ILE A 223 8.46 -12.50 -5.27
CA ILE A 223 7.27 -13.29 -4.89
C ILE A 223 7.60 -14.26 -3.76
N TYR A 224 8.76 -14.92 -3.81
CA TYR A 224 9.24 -15.75 -2.71
C TYR A 224 9.38 -14.95 -1.41
N MET A 225 9.96 -13.76 -1.46
CA MET A 225 10.07 -12.89 -0.28
C MET A 225 8.69 -12.45 0.25
N VAL A 226 7.74 -12.16 -0.64
CA VAL A 226 6.34 -11.90 -0.24
C VAL A 226 5.76 -13.10 0.49
N LYS A 227 5.96 -14.33 -0.04
CA LYS A 227 5.50 -15.57 0.62
C LYS A 227 6.08 -15.71 2.03
N LEU A 228 7.36 -15.40 2.24
CA LEU A 228 7.98 -15.43 3.57
C LEU A 228 7.39 -14.38 4.52
N VAL A 229 7.05 -13.20 4.03
CA VAL A 229 6.36 -12.17 4.83
C VAL A 229 4.95 -12.60 5.18
N LEU A 230 4.23 -13.24 4.27
CA LEU A 230 2.89 -13.76 4.53
C LEU A 230 2.90 -14.90 5.58
N ASP A 231 3.88 -15.83 5.51
CA ASP A 231 4.11 -16.83 6.55
C ASP A 231 4.31 -16.15 7.91
N TRP A 232 5.21 -15.14 7.94
CA TRP A 232 5.48 -14.39 9.16
C TRP A 232 4.22 -13.72 9.72
N LEU A 233 3.34 -13.16 8.88
CA LEU A 233 2.09 -12.57 9.32
C LEU A 233 1.17 -13.59 9.98
N ILE A 234 1.09 -14.82 9.45
CA ILE A 234 0.37 -15.93 10.08
C ILE A 234 0.97 -16.26 11.46
N ASP A 235 2.30 -16.40 11.53
CA ASP A 235 3.02 -16.71 12.76
C ASP A 235 2.83 -15.61 13.83
N GLN A 236 2.58 -14.36 13.41
CA GLN A 236 2.29 -13.25 14.32
C GLN A 236 0.83 -13.20 14.81
N GLY A 237 -0.01 -14.17 14.44
CA GLY A 237 -1.42 -14.23 14.81
C GLY A 237 -2.38 -13.59 13.79
N GLY A 238 -1.93 -13.40 12.57
CA GLY A 238 -2.72 -12.86 11.46
C GLY A 238 -3.04 -11.37 11.58
N LEU A 239 -3.92 -10.90 10.69
CA LEU A 239 -4.21 -9.46 10.59
C LEU A 239 -4.84 -8.83 11.84
N PRO A 240 -5.67 -9.52 12.67
CA PRO A 240 -6.18 -8.92 13.90
C PRO A 240 -5.07 -8.56 14.89
N ALA A 241 -4.09 -9.45 15.09
CA ALA A 241 -2.96 -9.21 15.98
C ALA A 241 -2.02 -8.12 15.43
N ILE A 242 -1.79 -8.13 14.12
CA ILE A 242 -1.02 -7.10 13.42
C ILE A 242 -1.67 -5.73 13.54
N ALA A 243 -2.99 -5.63 13.35
CA ALA A 243 -3.74 -4.38 13.47
C ALA A 243 -3.60 -3.79 14.89
N GLU A 244 -3.71 -4.64 15.92
CA GLU A 244 -3.53 -4.23 17.31
C GLU A 244 -2.11 -3.70 17.56
N ARG A 245 -1.08 -4.40 17.08
CA ARG A 245 0.31 -3.95 17.18
C ARG A 245 0.53 -2.61 16.45
N ASN A 246 0.01 -2.47 15.24
CA ASN A 246 0.14 -1.23 14.46
C ASN A 246 -0.55 -0.06 15.16
N ARG A 247 -1.74 -0.29 15.75
CA ARG A 247 -2.46 0.73 16.51
C ARG A 247 -1.66 1.17 17.74
N ARG A 248 -1.06 0.25 18.52
CA ARG A 248 -0.20 0.60 19.67
C ARG A 248 1.02 1.41 19.24
N LYS A 249 1.71 1.01 18.15
CA LYS A 249 2.85 1.77 17.61
C LYS A 249 2.46 3.19 17.22
N ALA A 250 1.36 3.33 16.48
CA ALA A 250 0.87 4.64 16.05
C ALA A 250 0.44 5.49 17.25
N ALA A 251 -0.33 4.93 18.19
CA ALA A 251 -0.76 5.62 19.40
C ALA A 251 0.42 6.18 20.18
N ALA A 252 1.47 5.37 20.41
CA ALA A 252 2.66 5.83 21.15
C ALA A 252 3.32 7.09 20.52
N LEU A 253 3.33 7.20 19.20
CA LEU A 253 3.84 8.37 18.50
C LEU A 253 2.88 9.56 18.59
N TYR A 254 1.58 9.32 18.39
CA TYR A 254 0.59 10.39 18.47
C TYR A 254 0.45 10.94 19.88
N ASP A 255 0.52 10.10 20.92
CA ASP A 255 0.56 10.52 22.32
C ASP A 255 1.77 11.40 22.61
N ALA A 256 2.95 11.06 22.05
CA ALA A 256 4.14 11.89 22.16
C ALA A 256 4.01 13.24 21.44
N ILE A 257 3.32 13.27 20.31
CA ILE A 257 3.02 14.50 19.55
C ILE A 257 2.04 15.37 20.36
N GLU A 258 0.94 14.82 20.85
CA GLU A 258 -0.08 15.54 21.60
C GLU A 258 0.44 16.06 22.95
N GLY A 259 1.25 15.25 23.64
CA GLY A 259 1.88 15.63 24.90
C GLY A 259 3.04 16.62 24.76
N SER A 260 3.29 17.16 23.56
CA SER A 260 4.39 18.10 23.29
C SER A 260 4.03 19.58 23.40
N ASP A 261 2.86 19.93 23.92
CA ASP A 261 2.36 21.31 24.02
C ASP A 261 2.47 22.09 22.67
N GLY A 262 2.21 21.39 21.56
CA GLY A 262 2.24 21.96 20.21
C GLY A 262 3.65 22.11 19.61
N PHE A 263 4.69 21.58 20.26
CA PHE A 263 6.03 21.52 19.68
C PHE A 263 6.07 20.61 18.43
N TYR A 264 5.43 19.44 18.51
CA TYR A 264 5.18 18.59 17.36
C TYR A 264 3.73 18.79 16.88
N ARG A 265 3.52 18.89 15.55
CA ARG A 265 2.20 19.08 14.95
C ARG A 265 1.96 18.05 13.86
N CYS A 266 0.81 17.39 13.84
CA CYS A 266 0.42 16.40 12.82
C CYS A 266 -0.96 16.72 12.22
N PRO A 267 -1.32 16.11 11.08
CA PRO A 267 -2.66 16.20 10.51
C PRO A 267 -3.73 15.63 11.46
N VAL A 268 -4.99 16.02 11.23
CA VAL A 268 -6.14 15.50 11.99
C VAL A 268 -6.45 14.05 11.57
N TYR A 269 -6.47 13.77 10.27
CA TYR A 269 -6.60 12.42 9.73
C TYR A 269 -5.27 11.69 9.79
N ARG A 270 -5.21 10.57 10.54
CA ARG A 270 -3.96 9.96 11.00
C ARG A 270 -3.76 8.58 10.42
N SER A 271 -2.56 8.34 9.90
CA SER A 271 -2.14 7.03 9.42
C SER A 271 -1.52 6.20 10.55
N ASP A 272 -1.91 4.92 10.65
CA ASP A 272 -1.23 3.96 11.53
C ASP A 272 0.06 3.41 10.90
N MET A 273 0.33 3.75 9.62
CA MET A 273 1.51 3.27 8.88
C MET A 273 2.58 4.34 8.67
N ASN A 274 2.16 5.60 8.49
CA ASN A 274 3.04 6.71 8.18
C ASN A 274 2.68 7.91 9.06
N VAL A 275 3.33 8.02 10.22
CA VAL A 275 3.14 9.14 11.13
C VAL A 275 3.95 10.32 10.62
N VAL A 276 3.25 11.37 10.20
CA VAL A 276 3.85 12.60 9.66
C VAL A 276 3.65 13.73 10.66
N PHE A 277 4.70 14.47 10.94
CA PHE A 277 4.61 15.62 11.84
C PHE A 277 5.62 16.73 11.48
N ARG A 278 5.36 17.93 11.97
CA ARG A 278 6.19 19.11 11.78
C ARG A 278 6.73 19.60 13.12
N LEU A 279 7.89 20.24 13.07
CA LEU A 279 8.43 21.03 14.17
C LEU A 279 8.18 22.52 13.90
N PRO A 280 8.35 23.40 14.90
CA PRO A 280 8.09 24.84 14.76
C PRO A 280 8.90 25.52 13.65
N GLU A 281 10.11 25.03 13.41
CA GLU A 281 11.10 25.63 12.51
C GLU A 281 11.75 24.55 11.63
N GLU A 282 12.00 24.85 10.36
CA GLU A 282 12.66 23.93 9.43
C GLU A 282 14.08 23.55 9.90
N GLU A 283 14.80 24.47 10.53
CA GLU A 283 16.13 24.17 11.09
C GLU A 283 16.06 23.13 12.22
N LYS A 284 15.00 23.16 13.03
CA LYS A 284 14.77 22.12 14.05
C LYS A 284 14.43 20.76 13.40
N GLU A 285 13.69 20.74 12.28
CA GLU A 285 13.43 19.51 11.52
C GLU A 285 14.73 18.89 10.98
N LYS A 286 15.63 19.71 10.40
CA LYS A 286 16.94 19.26 9.92
C LYS A 286 17.80 18.70 11.05
N ARG A 287 17.86 19.42 12.19
CA ARG A 287 18.59 18.98 13.39
C ARG A 287 18.01 17.68 13.94
N PHE A 288 16.68 17.57 14.03
CA PHE A 288 15.99 16.34 14.46
C PHE A 288 16.41 15.13 13.63
N VAL A 289 16.37 15.25 12.29
CA VAL A 289 16.77 14.17 11.38
C VAL A 289 18.24 13.80 11.56
N THR A 290 19.12 14.76 11.72
CA THR A 290 20.56 14.54 11.91
C THR A 290 20.85 13.81 13.22
N GLU A 291 20.34 14.34 14.35
CA GLU A 291 20.53 13.74 15.66
C GLU A 291 19.89 12.35 15.80
N ALA A 292 18.72 12.15 15.16
CA ALA A 292 18.08 10.83 15.09
C ALA A 292 18.95 9.81 14.34
N LYS A 293 19.52 10.23 13.20
CA LYS A 293 20.43 9.39 12.42
C LYS A 293 21.68 8.97 13.20
N GLU A 294 22.27 9.87 13.97
CA GLU A 294 23.43 9.58 14.85
C GLU A 294 23.11 8.53 15.92
N ARG A 295 21.82 8.37 16.25
CA ARG A 295 21.30 7.34 17.18
C ARG A 295 20.76 6.09 16.48
N GLY A 296 21.06 5.91 15.18
CA GLY A 296 20.64 4.75 14.40
C GLY A 296 19.21 4.83 13.87
N MET A 297 18.47 5.92 14.06
CA MET A 297 17.12 6.12 13.54
C MET A 297 17.17 6.78 12.16
N ILE A 298 17.15 5.96 11.11
CA ILE A 298 17.27 6.40 9.72
C ILE A 298 15.90 6.51 9.04
N GLY A 299 15.83 7.26 7.90
CA GLY A 299 14.63 7.35 7.08
C GLY A 299 13.53 8.28 7.61
N LEU A 300 13.80 9.11 8.61
CA LEU A 300 12.82 10.00 9.24
C LEU A 300 12.54 11.31 8.48
N LYS A 301 13.39 11.68 7.52
CA LYS A 301 13.19 12.91 6.72
C LYS A 301 11.88 12.79 5.92
N GLY A 302 11.02 13.78 6.05
CA GLY A 302 9.79 13.89 5.28
C GLY A 302 10.05 14.01 3.78
N HIS A 303 9.02 13.81 2.98
CA HIS A 303 9.15 13.90 1.52
C HIS A 303 9.50 15.33 1.10
N ARG A 304 10.32 15.47 0.05
CA ARG A 304 10.80 16.77 -0.46
C ARG A 304 9.70 17.77 -0.83
N SER A 305 8.50 17.29 -1.14
CA SER A 305 7.36 18.15 -1.51
C SER A 305 6.62 18.76 -0.32
N VAL A 306 6.72 18.15 0.87
CA VAL A 306 5.99 18.59 2.06
C VAL A 306 6.92 18.92 3.24
N GLY A 307 8.16 18.44 3.24
CA GLY A 307 9.09 18.62 4.36
C GLY A 307 8.70 17.82 5.60
N GLY A 308 9.12 18.28 6.76
CA GLY A 308 8.78 17.68 8.03
C GLY A 308 9.47 16.35 8.33
N ILE A 309 8.89 15.62 9.26
CA ILE A 309 9.33 14.29 9.69
C ILE A 309 8.29 13.26 9.28
N ARG A 310 8.72 12.08 8.86
CA ARG A 310 7.85 10.97 8.55
C ARG A 310 8.41 9.67 9.14
N ALA A 311 7.73 9.12 10.12
CA ALA A 311 8.00 7.80 10.65
C ALA A 311 7.15 6.76 9.91
N SER A 312 7.78 5.95 9.06
CA SER A 312 7.13 4.82 8.38
C SER A 312 7.26 3.59 9.27
N ILE A 313 6.18 3.22 9.95
CA ILE A 313 6.13 2.18 10.99
C ILE A 313 5.37 0.93 10.52
N TYR A 314 5.65 0.48 9.30
CA TYR A 314 5.03 -0.69 8.70
C TYR A 314 5.03 -1.94 9.61
N ASN A 315 4.34 -2.99 9.23
CA ASN A 315 4.15 -4.19 10.05
C ASN A 315 5.44 -4.73 10.68
N ALA A 316 6.55 -4.75 9.93
CA ALA A 316 7.82 -5.28 10.38
C ALA A 316 8.60 -4.37 11.36
N MET A 317 8.20 -3.09 11.52
CA MET A 317 8.81 -2.20 12.51
C MET A 317 8.47 -2.69 13.92
N PRO A 318 9.46 -3.05 14.76
CA PRO A 318 9.19 -3.49 16.13
C PRO A 318 8.73 -2.33 17.02
N GLU A 319 7.95 -2.63 18.06
CA GLU A 319 7.48 -1.64 19.05
C GLU A 319 8.67 -0.92 19.71
N THR A 320 9.76 -1.64 20.01
CA THR A 320 10.99 -1.07 20.59
C THR A 320 11.63 0.02 19.70
N GLY A 321 11.51 -0.08 18.39
CA GLY A 321 11.98 0.96 17.47
C GLY A 321 11.13 2.23 17.56
N VAL A 322 9.83 2.09 17.76
CA VAL A 322 8.91 3.20 17.99
C VAL A 322 9.16 3.84 19.37
N GLU A 323 9.34 3.03 20.42
CA GLU A 323 9.67 3.48 21.77
C GLU A 323 10.98 4.29 21.80
N ALA A 324 12.00 3.85 21.05
CA ALA A 324 13.27 4.59 20.91
C ALA A 324 13.03 5.97 20.26
N LEU A 325 12.18 6.05 19.24
CA LEU A 325 11.83 7.34 18.62
C LEU A 325 11.05 8.23 19.57
N VAL A 326 10.08 7.71 20.31
CA VAL A 326 9.32 8.45 21.33
C VAL A 326 10.24 9.00 22.43
N GLY A 327 11.17 8.19 22.93
CA GLY A 327 12.19 8.61 23.89
C GLY A 327 13.08 9.74 23.36
N PHE A 328 13.47 9.64 22.09
CA PHE A 328 14.22 10.69 21.42
C PHE A 328 13.38 11.97 21.25
N MET A 329 12.13 11.89 20.84
CA MET A 329 11.24 13.04 20.69
C MET A 329 11.13 13.83 22.01
N ARG A 330 10.91 13.14 23.13
CA ARG A 330 10.82 13.78 24.47
C ARG A 330 12.10 14.51 24.86
N THR A 331 13.27 13.90 24.62
CA THR A 331 14.56 14.52 24.93
C THR A 331 14.92 15.65 23.97
N PHE A 332 14.50 15.60 22.73
CA PHE A 332 14.75 16.63 21.72
C PHE A 332 13.91 17.90 21.99
N GLN A 333 12.67 17.76 22.43
CA GLN A 333 11.78 18.87 22.76
C GLN A 333 12.32 19.74 23.91
N GLY A 334 12.97 19.13 24.89
CA GLY A 334 13.53 19.84 26.05
C GLY A 334 14.83 20.63 25.78
N ARG A 335 15.28 20.70 24.51
CA ARG A 335 16.49 21.36 24.04
C ARG A 335 16.18 22.49 23.07
#